data_524f32de3384170f85b1e0859297adab
#
_entry.id   524f32de3384170f85b1e0859297adab
#
_cell.length_a   1.000
_cell.length_b   1.000
_cell.length_c   1.000
_cell.angle_alpha   90.00
_cell.angle_beta   90.00
_cell.angle_gamma   90.00
#
_symmetry.space_group_name_H-M   'P 1'
#
loop_
_entity.id
_entity.type
_entity.pdbx_description
1 polymer ?
#
loop_
_entity_poly.entity_id
_entity_poly.type
_entity_poly.pdbx_seq_one_letter_code
_entity_poly.pdbx_strand_id
1 'polypeptide(L)'
;MTPACPGCGLKLAHVDGIAPENYAASPACWATYGELTAYNMQRADPGFLHQLAVDAYAAQHDGPSSKAIATAFGLIGLYLTFEQGFNGREVQHAHAVLAGSRHDWPRLAAPPSRGAMTVADVMAALEGDERDDRLREWARQVWLAWSEQHAIVAGWLPDPQRLKRPSRWGPAHS
;
A
#
# COMPACT_ATOMS: atom_id res chain seq x y z
N MET A 1 13.10 -26.71 -5.05
CA MET A 1 11.91 -26.13 -4.37
C MET A 1 12.01 -24.60 -4.46
N THR A 2 11.02 -23.96 -5.02
CA THR A 2 11.02 -22.49 -5.13
C THR A 2 10.74 -21.89 -3.76
N PRO A 3 11.62 -21.05 -3.22
CA PRO A 3 11.39 -20.43 -1.92
C PRO A 3 10.18 -19.49 -2.00
N ALA A 4 9.38 -19.48 -0.94
CA ALA A 4 8.27 -18.54 -0.83
C ALA A 4 8.80 -17.13 -0.52
N CYS A 5 8.12 -16.10 -1.03
CA CYS A 5 8.38 -14.73 -0.66
C CYS A 5 8.20 -14.55 0.87
N PRO A 6 9.18 -14.01 1.59
CA PRO A 6 9.12 -13.92 3.05
C PRO A 6 8.00 -13.01 3.57
N GLY A 7 7.55 -12.03 2.78
CA GLY A 7 6.44 -11.14 3.14
C GLY A 7 5.07 -11.74 2.84
N CYS A 8 4.79 -12.06 1.58
CA CYS A 8 3.45 -12.46 1.13
C CYS A 8 3.27 -13.97 0.93
N GLY A 9 4.33 -14.76 1.04
CA GLY A 9 4.27 -16.22 0.82
C GLY A 9 4.19 -16.66 -0.66
N LEU A 10 4.24 -15.72 -1.61
CA LEU A 10 4.15 -16.02 -3.03
C LEU A 10 5.31 -16.92 -3.48
N LYS A 11 4.98 -17.98 -4.21
CA LYS A 11 5.95 -18.89 -4.82
C LYS A 11 5.99 -18.62 -6.32
N LEU A 12 6.97 -17.86 -6.76
CA LEU A 12 7.25 -17.62 -8.18
C LEU A 12 8.53 -18.35 -8.59
N ALA A 13 8.64 -18.63 -9.89
CA ALA A 13 9.89 -19.13 -10.45
C ALA A 13 11.05 -18.22 -10.06
N HIS A 14 12.22 -18.81 -9.85
CA HIS A 14 13.42 -18.03 -9.51
C HIS A 14 13.73 -17.03 -10.62
N VAL A 15 13.97 -15.79 -10.21
CA VAL A 15 14.45 -14.72 -11.09
C VAL A 15 15.78 -14.27 -10.53
N ASP A 16 16.79 -14.18 -11.37
CA ASP A 16 18.07 -13.58 -11.01
C ASP A 16 17.84 -12.08 -10.75
N GLY A 17 18.05 -11.67 -9.52
CA GLY A 17 17.84 -10.29 -9.12
C GLY A 17 18.16 -10.07 -7.64
N ILE A 18 18.20 -8.81 -7.26
CA ILE A 18 18.47 -8.40 -5.89
C ILE A 18 17.13 -8.20 -5.18
N ALA A 19 16.97 -8.87 -4.02
CA ALA A 19 15.85 -8.58 -3.13
C ALA A 19 15.95 -7.13 -2.61
N PRO A 20 14.83 -6.41 -2.47
CA PRO A 20 14.88 -5.06 -1.94
C PRO A 20 15.32 -5.06 -0.47
N GLU A 21 16.20 -4.14 -0.12
CA GLU A 21 16.72 -4.08 1.26
C GLU A 21 15.65 -3.66 2.28
N ASN A 22 14.64 -2.90 1.84
CA ASN A 22 13.63 -2.30 2.72
C ASN A 22 12.33 -3.09 2.83
N TYR A 23 12.20 -4.23 2.15
CA TYR A 23 11.01 -5.06 2.16
C TYR A 23 11.36 -6.54 2.34
N ALA A 24 10.52 -7.24 3.08
CA ALA A 24 10.61 -8.70 3.17
C ALA A 24 10.04 -9.34 1.90
N ALA A 25 10.72 -9.18 0.77
CA ALA A 25 10.27 -9.64 -0.53
C ALA A 25 11.32 -10.50 -1.23
N SER A 26 10.87 -11.52 -1.99
CA SER A 26 11.76 -12.24 -2.90
C SER A 26 12.06 -11.39 -4.15
N PRO A 27 13.19 -11.62 -4.84
CA PRO A 27 13.48 -10.93 -6.10
C PRO A 27 12.35 -11.03 -7.12
N ALA A 28 11.74 -12.22 -7.27
CA ALA A 28 10.63 -12.43 -8.21
C ALA A 28 9.37 -11.65 -7.82
N CYS A 29 9.02 -11.62 -6.53
CA CYS A 29 7.90 -10.79 -6.05
C CYS A 29 8.15 -9.30 -6.28
N TRP A 30 9.37 -8.85 -6.01
CA TRP A 30 9.77 -7.46 -6.25
C TRP A 30 9.71 -7.08 -7.73
N ALA A 31 10.15 -7.96 -8.62
CA ALA A 31 10.07 -7.75 -10.08
C ALA A 31 8.60 -7.62 -10.53
N THR A 32 7.71 -8.51 -10.07
CA THR A 32 6.27 -8.45 -10.38
C THR A 32 5.63 -7.14 -9.87
N TYR A 33 6.02 -6.69 -8.69
CA TYR A 33 5.58 -5.39 -8.19
C TYR A 33 6.11 -4.22 -9.04
N GLY A 34 7.33 -4.34 -9.56
CA GLY A 34 7.89 -3.38 -10.51
C GLY A 34 7.07 -3.29 -11.81
N GLU A 35 6.59 -4.43 -12.32
CA GLU A 35 5.70 -4.47 -13.50
C GLU A 35 4.36 -3.77 -13.20
N LEU A 36 3.75 -4.02 -12.06
CA LEU A 36 2.52 -3.33 -11.62
C LEU A 36 2.75 -1.82 -11.49
N THR A 37 3.90 -1.43 -10.93
CA THR A 37 4.29 -0.02 -10.81
C THR A 37 4.39 0.64 -12.19
N ALA A 38 5.09 0.00 -13.13
CA ALA A 38 5.23 0.52 -14.50
C ALA A 38 3.86 0.65 -15.19
N TYR A 39 3.00 -0.36 -15.06
CA TYR A 39 1.64 -0.32 -15.58
C TYR A 39 0.83 0.85 -15.02
N ASN A 40 0.81 1.01 -13.69
CA ASN A 40 0.05 2.07 -13.03
C ASN A 40 0.56 3.47 -13.40
N MET A 41 1.88 3.65 -13.51
CA MET A 41 2.48 4.95 -13.81
C MET A 41 2.29 5.39 -15.26
N GLN A 42 2.09 4.45 -16.18
CA GLN A 42 1.80 4.77 -17.59
C GLN A 42 0.35 5.24 -17.82
N ARG A 43 -0.53 4.99 -16.85
CA ARG A 43 -1.94 5.36 -16.94
C ARG A 43 -2.16 6.79 -16.48
N ALA A 44 -2.99 7.54 -17.22
CA ALA A 44 -3.47 8.85 -16.81
C ALA A 44 -4.61 8.69 -15.78
N ASP A 45 -4.31 8.22 -14.59
CA ASP A 45 -5.27 8.03 -13.53
C ASP A 45 -5.30 9.24 -12.58
N PRO A 46 -6.35 10.07 -12.61
CA PRO A 46 -6.45 11.24 -11.74
C PRO A 46 -6.61 10.86 -10.26
N GLY A 47 -7.15 9.68 -9.95
CA GLY A 47 -7.29 9.16 -8.60
C GLY A 47 -5.99 8.60 -8.04
N PHE A 48 -5.00 8.34 -8.89
CA PHE A 48 -3.70 7.80 -8.55
C PHE A 48 -3.76 6.51 -7.74
N LEU A 49 -4.43 5.51 -8.31
CA LEU A 49 -4.59 4.18 -7.71
C LEU A 49 -3.23 3.51 -7.39
N HIS A 50 -2.16 3.95 -8.05
CA HIS A 50 -0.80 3.50 -7.75
C HIS A 50 -0.43 3.65 -6.27
N GLN A 51 -0.89 4.71 -5.59
CA GLN A 51 -0.63 4.89 -4.16
C GLN A 51 -1.16 3.73 -3.32
N LEU A 52 -2.34 3.19 -3.67
CA LEU A 52 -2.90 2.03 -2.99
C LEU A 52 -2.02 0.79 -3.15
N ALA A 53 -1.42 0.60 -4.33
CA ALA A 53 -0.46 -0.49 -4.55
C ALA A 53 0.81 -0.32 -3.69
N VAL A 54 1.33 0.89 -3.56
CA VAL A 54 2.48 1.20 -2.69
C VAL A 54 2.17 0.85 -1.24
N ASP A 55 1.03 1.30 -0.74
CA ASP A 55 0.62 1.11 0.65
C ASP A 55 0.37 -0.37 0.98
N ALA A 56 -0.33 -1.08 0.09
CA ALA A 56 -0.57 -2.51 0.24
C ALA A 56 0.74 -3.32 0.21
N TYR A 57 1.65 -2.99 -0.71
CA TYR A 57 2.93 -3.69 -0.81
C TYR A 57 3.79 -3.47 0.43
N ALA A 58 3.87 -2.24 0.93
CA ALA A 58 4.63 -1.90 2.13
C ALA A 58 4.09 -2.64 3.37
N ALA A 59 2.78 -2.65 3.57
CA ALA A 59 2.15 -3.34 4.68
C ALA A 59 2.26 -4.88 4.58
N GLN A 60 2.19 -5.43 3.37
CA GLN A 60 2.29 -6.88 3.14
C GLN A 60 3.73 -7.40 3.29
N HIS A 61 4.73 -6.57 2.99
CA HIS A 61 6.14 -6.96 2.99
C HIS A 61 6.94 -6.33 4.15
N ASP A 62 6.28 -6.06 5.27
CA ASP A 62 6.98 -5.72 6.51
C ASP A 62 7.88 -6.86 6.95
N GLY A 63 9.05 -6.53 7.47
CA GLY A 63 10.02 -7.50 7.95
C GLY A 63 11.13 -6.86 8.79
N PRO A 64 12.08 -7.65 9.29
CA PRO A 64 13.12 -7.15 10.20
C PRO A 64 13.96 -5.99 9.62
N SER A 65 14.18 -5.98 8.30
CA SER A 65 14.93 -4.94 7.61
C SER A 65 14.09 -3.74 7.17
N SER A 66 12.75 -3.85 7.24
CA SER A 66 11.85 -2.76 6.86
C SER A 66 11.92 -1.61 7.85
N LYS A 67 11.88 -0.38 7.35
CA LYS A 67 11.77 0.79 8.21
C LYS A 67 10.38 0.88 8.80
N ALA A 68 10.25 1.16 10.09
CA ALA A 68 8.96 1.30 10.78
C ALA A 68 8.04 2.33 10.08
N ILE A 69 8.59 3.42 9.57
CA ILE A 69 7.85 4.43 8.82
C ILE A 69 7.22 3.88 7.53
N ALA A 70 7.86 2.96 6.82
CA ALA A 70 7.33 2.40 5.59
C ALA A 70 6.05 1.59 5.86
N THR A 71 6.08 0.74 6.89
CA THR A 71 4.91 -0.03 7.32
C THR A 71 3.83 0.88 7.89
N ALA A 72 4.20 1.85 8.72
CA ALA A 72 3.25 2.81 9.29
C ALA A 72 2.51 3.59 8.18
N PHE A 73 3.22 4.10 7.18
CA PHE A 73 2.61 4.84 6.07
C PHE A 73 1.77 3.94 5.17
N GLY A 74 2.20 2.71 4.91
CA GLY A 74 1.38 1.72 4.22
C GLY A 74 0.04 1.50 4.93
N LEU A 75 0.06 1.28 6.24
CA LEU A 75 -1.15 1.08 7.04
C LEU A 75 -2.01 2.35 7.12
N ILE A 76 -1.42 3.53 7.25
CA ILE A 76 -2.13 4.80 7.22
C ILE A 76 -2.83 5.01 5.87
N GLY A 77 -2.15 4.72 4.76
CA GLY A 77 -2.75 4.83 3.43
C GLY A 77 -3.93 3.89 3.24
N LEU A 78 -3.81 2.65 3.71
CA LEU A 78 -4.92 1.69 3.69
C LEU A 78 -6.10 2.15 4.55
N TYR A 79 -5.83 2.65 5.76
CA TYR A 79 -6.86 3.23 6.63
C TYR A 79 -7.59 4.40 5.95
N LEU A 80 -6.84 5.35 5.42
CA LEU A 80 -7.42 6.53 4.76
C LEU A 80 -8.26 6.13 3.54
N THR A 81 -7.81 5.14 2.78
CA THR A 81 -8.55 4.65 1.61
C THR A 81 -9.83 3.93 2.01
N PHE A 82 -9.74 2.93 2.91
CA PHE A 82 -10.86 2.03 3.18
C PHE A 82 -11.82 2.53 4.24
N GLU A 83 -11.32 3.28 5.23
CA GLU A 83 -12.15 3.77 6.34
C GLU A 83 -12.58 5.24 6.15
N GLN A 84 -11.83 6.03 5.39
CA GLN A 84 -12.08 7.47 5.22
C GLN A 84 -12.42 7.87 3.78
N GLY A 85 -12.37 6.94 2.82
CA GLY A 85 -12.73 7.18 1.42
C GLY A 85 -11.77 8.11 0.66
N PHE A 86 -10.50 8.14 1.04
CA PHE A 86 -9.48 8.93 0.33
C PHE A 86 -9.10 8.25 -0.98
N ASN A 87 -8.89 9.03 -2.02
CA ASN A 87 -8.20 8.55 -3.23
C ASN A 87 -6.67 8.63 -3.06
N GLY A 88 -5.92 8.08 -4.01
CA GLY A 88 -4.47 8.01 -3.90
C GLY A 88 -3.77 9.37 -3.83
N ARG A 89 -4.31 10.41 -4.49
CA ARG A 89 -3.77 11.78 -4.41
C ARG A 89 -3.98 12.40 -3.03
N GLU A 90 -5.14 12.17 -2.44
CA GLU A 90 -5.44 12.61 -1.08
C GLU A 90 -4.55 11.89 -0.05
N VAL A 91 -4.32 10.58 -0.25
CA VAL A 91 -3.39 9.81 0.58
C VAL A 91 -1.96 10.33 0.48
N GLN A 92 -1.46 10.60 -0.73
CA GLN A 92 -0.13 11.20 -0.92
C GLN A 92 0.02 12.54 -0.18
N HIS A 93 -1.01 13.38 -0.26
CA HIS A 93 -1.01 14.65 0.46
C HIS A 93 -0.96 14.45 1.98
N ALA A 94 -1.78 13.54 2.49
CA ALA A 94 -1.79 13.19 3.92
C ALA A 94 -0.43 12.66 4.38
N HIS A 95 0.21 11.79 3.61
CA HIS A 95 1.56 11.29 3.89
C HIS A 95 2.59 12.43 3.97
N ALA A 96 2.55 13.40 3.05
CA ALA A 96 3.46 14.54 3.07
C ALA A 96 3.25 15.41 4.32
N VAL A 97 2.01 15.66 4.72
CA VAL A 97 1.69 16.40 5.95
C VAL A 97 2.20 15.68 7.19
N LEU A 98 1.94 14.37 7.29
CA LEU A 98 2.35 13.56 8.43
C LEU A 98 3.87 13.42 8.52
N ALA A 99 4.57 13.24 7.40
CA ALA A 99 6.03 13.17 7.36
C ALA A 99 6.68 14.47 7.85
N GLY A 100 6.05 15.62 7.63
CA GLY A 100 6.53 16.91 8.13
C GLY A 100 6.23 17.18 9.61
N SER A 101 5.27 16.46 10.20
CA SER A 101 4.80 16.73 11.57
C SER A 101 5.18 15.67 12.61
N ARG A 102 5.54 14.47 12.18
CA ARG A 102 5.88 13.35 13.06
C ARG A 102 7.05 12.54 12.51
N HIS A 103 8.05 12.27 13.34
CA HIS A 103 9.26 11.55 12.95
C HIS A 103 9.47 10.23 13.71
N ASP A 104 8.68 9.96 14.72
CA ASP A 104 8.74 8.74 15.50
C ASP A 104 7.51 7.85 15.20
N TRP A 105 7.79 6.70 14.57
CA TRP A 105 6.78 5.72 14.18
C TRP A 105 7.08 4.39 14.87
N PRO A 106 6.19 3.92 15.76
CA PRO A 106 6.42 2.66 16.44
C PRO A 106 6.33 1.49 15.46
N ARG A 107 7.16 0.49 15.67
CA ARG A 107 7.03 -0.78 14.96
C ARG A 107 5.86 -1.57 15.52
N LEU A 108 4.97 -2.00 14.65
CA LEU A 108 3.86 -2.87 15.00
C LEU A 108 4.25 -4.34 14.82
N ALA A 109 3.63 -5.21 15.61
CA ALA A 109 3.74 -6.64 15.41
C ALA A 109 2.98 -7.04 14.13
N ALA A 110 3.70 -7.60 13.16
CA ALA A 110 3.09 -8.04 11.92
C ALA A 110 2.18 -9.26 12.15
N PRO A 111 1.01 -9.32 11.49
CA PRO A 111 0.15 -10.48 11.57
C PRO A 111 0.81 -11.72 10.96
N PRO A 112 0.47 -12.93 11.42
CA PRO A 112 1.04 -14.18 10.90
C PRO A 112 0.65 -14.43 9.44
N SER A 113 -0.52 -13.97 9.02
CA SER A 113 -0.97 -13.95 7.62
C SER A 113 -1.20 -12.51 7.17
N ARG A 114 -0.78 -12.18 5.97
CA ARG A 114 -0.87 -10.81 5.42
C ARG A 114 -1.83 -10.73 4.23
N GLY A 115 -2.88 -11.53 4.27
CA GLY A 115 -3.88 -11.67 3.22
C GLY A 115 -3.59 -12.85 2.30
N ALA A 116 -4.63 -13.31 1.61
CA ALA A 116 -4.55 -14.45 0.69
C ALA A 116 -4.13 -14.05 -0.72
N MET A 117 -4.28 -12.77 -1.09
CA MET A 117 -3.89 -12.25 -2.40
C MET A 117 -2.50 -11.63 -2.37
N THR A 118 -1.87 -11.62 -3.54
CA THR A 118 -0.54 -11.05 -3.77
C THR A 118 -0.53 -10.16 -5.01
N VAL A 119 0.57 -9.47 -5.24
CA VAL A 119 0.76 -8.67 -6.46
C VAL A 119 0.62 -9.51 -7.74
N ALA A 120 0.91 -10.82 -7.70
CA ALA A 120 0.75 -11.70 -8.86
C ALA A 120 -0.72 -11.91 -9.24
N ASP A 121 -1.62 -11.95 -8.26
CA ASP A 121 -3.06 -12.04 -8.51
C ASP A 121 -3.58 -10.78 -9.21
N VAL A 122 -3.03 -9.63 -8.86
CA VAL A 122 -3.35 -8.35 -9.53
C VAL A 122 -2.85 -8.37 -10.97
N MET A 123 -1.61 -8.79 -11.20
CA MET A 123 -1.01 -8.84 -12.54
C MET A 123 -1.64 -9.89 -13.46
N ALA A 124 -2.22 -10.96 -12.90
CA ALA A 124 -2.93 -11.97 -13.66
C ALA A 124 -4.29 -11.50 -14.22
N ALA A 125 -4.87 -10.43 -13.66
CA ALA A 125 -6.11 -9.85 -14.16
C ALA A 125 -5.90 -9.08 -15.47
N LEU A 126 -6.96 -8.99 -16.29
CA LEU A 126 -6.93 -8.19 -17.51
C LEU A 126 -6.70 -6.71 -17.18
N GLU A 127 -5.95 -6.05 -18.07
CA GLU A 127 -5.68 -4.61 -17.92
C GLU A 127 -6.97 -3.78 -17.92
N GLY A 128 -6.94 -2.65 -17.24
CA GLY A 128 -8.11 -1.78 -17.08
C GLY A 128 -8.87 -2.06 -15.78
N ASP A 129 -10.19 -1.99 -15.84
CA ASP A 129 -11.06 -2.03 -14.65
C ASP A 129 -10.91 -3.32 -13.84
N GLU A 130 -10.71 -4.47 -14.50
CA GLU A 130 -10.55 -5.74 -13.81
C GLU A 130 -9.28 -5.75 -12.95
N ARG A 131 -8.15 -5.27 -13.49
CA ARG A 131 -6.90 -5.16 -12.73
C ARG A 131 -7.03 -4.13 -11.60
N ASP A 132 -7.72 -3.04 -11.82
CA ASP A 132 -7.98 -2.02 -10.80
C ASP A 132 -8.81 -2.60 -9.65
N ASP A 133 -9.84 -3.39 -9.95
CA ASP A 133 -10.66 -4.05 -8.93
C ASP A 133 -9.87 -5.11 -8.17
N ARG A 134 -9.00 -5.86 -8.85
CA ARG A 134 -8.08 -6.81 -8.20
C ARG A 134 -7.09 -6.11 -7.29
N LEU A 135 -6.57 -4.96 -7.69
CA LEU A 135 -5.67 -4.16 -6.85
C LEU A 135 -6.39 -3.70 -5.58
N ARG A 136 -7.62 -3.20 -5.70
CA ARG A 136 -8.43 -2.79 -4.54
C ARG A 136 -8.72 -3.97 -3.61
N GLU A 137 -9.06 -5.14 -4.17
CA GLU A 137 -9.31 -6.34 -3.39
C GLU A 137 -8.06 -6.83 -2.67
N TRP A 138 -6.93 -6.90 -3.34
CA TRP A 138 -5.64 -7.22 -2.72
C TRP A 138 -5.33 -6.29 -1.55
N ALA A 139 -5.41 -4.98 -1.77
CA ALA A 139 -5.15 -3.99 -0.74
C ALA A 139 -6.12 -4.11 0.44
N ARG A 140 -7.41 -4.39 0.18
CA ARG A 140 -8.41 -4.64 1.22
C ARG A 140 -8.07 -5.86 2.06
N GLN A 141 -7.65 -6.95 1.45
CA GLN A 141 -7.24 -8.16 2.19
C GLN A 141 -6.00 -7.92 3.05
N VAL A 142 -5.04 -7.14 2.55
CA VAL A 142 -3.89 -6.72 3.36
C VAL A 142 -4.35 -5.89 4.55
N TRP A 143 -5.24 -4.91 4.36
CA TRP A 143 -5.79 -4.10 5.44
C TRP A 143 -6.49 -4.95 6.50
N LEU A 144 -7.36 -5.87 6.09
CA LEU A 144 -8.08 -6.76 7.01
C LEU A 144 -7.14 -7.69 7.79
N ALA A 145 -6.03 -8.12 7.18
CA ALA A 145 -5.03 -8.93 7.89
C ALA A 145 -4.40 -8.19 9.08
N TRP A 146 -4.35 -6.85 9.04
CA TRP A 146 -3.85 -6.01 10.12
C TRP A 146 -4.94 -5.54 11.11
N SER A 147 -6.10 -6.18 11.13
CA SER A 147 -7.28 -5.75 11.89
C SER A 147 -7.01 -5.48 13.38
N GLU A 148 -6.13 -6.24 14.03
CA GLU A 148 -5.75 -6.03 15.43
C GLU A 148 -5.01 -4.69 15.67
N GLN A 149 -4.47 -4.10 14.62
CA GLN A 149 -3.71 -2.84 14.69
C GLN A 149 -4.54 -1.62 14.25
N HIS A 150 -5.76 -1.80 13.75
CA HIS A 150 -6.58 -0.72 13.19
C HIS A 150 -6.78 0.44 14.16
N ALA A 151 -7.08 0.14 15.44
CA ALA A 151 -7.28 1.17 16.45
C ALA A 151 -6.00 1.99 16.72
N ILE A 152 -4.83 1.34 16.69
CA ILE A 152 -3.55 2.00 16.88
C ILE A 152 -3.26 2.92 15.69
N VAL A 153 -3.45 2.43 14.47
CA VAL A 153 -3.25 3.21 13.23
C VAL A 153 -4.17 4.44 13.22
N ALA A 154 -5.46 4.25 13.52
CA ALA A 154 -6.40 5.36 13.61
C ALA A 154 -5.99 6.41 14.67
N GLY A 155 -5.46 5.95 15.80
CA GLY A 155 -4.98 6.82 16.88
C GLY A 155 -3.74 7.66 16.54
N TRP A 156 -3.00 7.31 15.50
CA TRP A 156 -1.85 8.11 15.04
C TRP A 156 -2.26 9.38 14.29
N LEU A 157 -3.48 9.43 13.81
CA LEU A 157 -3.94 10.47 12.90
C LEU A 157 -4.69 11.58 13.65
N PRO A 158 -4.48 12.85 13.27
CA PRO A 158 -5.43 13.90 13.61
C PRO A 158 -6.76 13.60 12.89
N ASP A 159 -7.75 14.50 13.07
CA ASP A 159 -9.00 14.42 12.31
C ASP A 159 -8.69 14.23 10.80
N PRO A 160 -9.06 13.09 10.18
CA PRO A 160 -8.73 12.83 8.78
C PRO A 160 -9.23 13.89 7.81
N GLN A 161 -10.35 14.57 8.12
CA GLN A 161 -10.88 15.62 7.26
C GLN A 161 -9.91 16.82 7.13
N ARG A 162 -9.07 17.05 8.13
CA ARG A 162 -8.01 18.08 8.09
C ARG A 162 -6.84 17.68 7.20
N LEU A 163 -6.70 16.40 6.89
CA LEU A 163 -5.68 15.88 5.99
C LEU A 163 -6.13 15.92 4.53
N LYS A 164 -7.43 16.05 4.26
CA LYS A 164 -7.93 16.22 2.90
C LYS A 164 -7.46 17.56 2.35
N ARG A 165 -6.91 17.51 1.14
CA ARG A 165 -6.59 18.73 0.40
C ARG A 165 -7.89 19.49 0.12
N PRO A 166 -7.98 20.82 0.43
CA PRO A 166 -9.14 21.60 0.04
C PRO A 166 -9.34 21.43 -1.48
N SER A 167 -10.56 21.12 -1.92
CA SER A 167 -10.87 21.11 -3.34
C SER A 167 -10.60 22.49 -3.90
N ARG A 168 -9.74 22.62 -4.91
CA ARG A 168 -9.45 23.89 -5.58
C ARG A 168 -10.66 24.45 -6.36
N TRP A 169 -11.77 23.72 -6.37
CA TRP A 169 -13.02 24.06 -7.01
C TRP A 169 -14.13 24.13 -5.94
N GLY A 170 -14.08 25.18 -5.15
CA GLY A 170 -15.29 25.66 -4.48
C GLY A 170 -16.26 26.22 -5.54
N PRO A 171 -17.60 26.16 -5.33
CA PRO A 171 -18.54 26.76 -6.26
C PRO A 171 -18.15 28.21 -6.50
N ALA A 172 -18.03 28.57 -7.78
CA ALA A 172 -17.88 29.97 -8.17
C ALA A 172 -19.08 30.73 -7.57
N HIS A 173 -18.80 31.61 -6.65
CA HIS A 173 -19.81 32.57 -6.16
C HIS A 173 -20.20 33.43 -7.33
N SER A 174 -21.43 33.24 -7.81
CA SER A 174 -22.14 34.14 -8.75
C SER A 174 -22.47 35.43 -8.07
#